data_75cec86afeaa7601f80fb5336fbe27b8
#
_entry.id   75cec86afeaa7601f80fb5336fbe27b8
#
_cell.length_a   1.000
_cell.length_b   1.000
_cell.length_c   1.000
_cell.angle_alpha   90.00
_cell.angle_beta   90.00
_cell.angle_gamma   90.00
#
_symmetry.space_group_name_H-M   'P 1'
#
loop_
_entity.id
_entity.type
_entity.pdbx_description
1 polymer ?
#
loop_
_entity_poly.entity_id
_entity_poly.type
_entity_poly.pdbx_seq_one_letter_code
_entity_poly.pdbx_strand_id
1 'polypeptide(L)'
;RWDMEKDIPWDKFDASLLTDEQAKTIKMNAITEWSALPATEMFLRDNQHDSDFSAFMSVWFFEEQKHSLVLMEYLRRFRPEMVPTEEELHAVRFQFDPAPPLETLMLHFCGEIRLNHWYRCAADWHTEPVIKHIYETISRDEARHGGAYLRYMKKALNNCGDVARAAFAKIGVLMASARRTEKPLHPTNLHVNQALFPRDTVQSRLPDPEWLERWLDEQIRF
;
A
#
# COMPACT_ATOMS: atom_id res chain seq x y z
N ARG A 1 -13.49 -10.91 -2.82
CA ARG A 1 -13.83 -9.79 -1.90
C ARG A 1 -14.26 -10.37 -0.56
N TRP A 2 -13.84 -9.76 0.50
CA TRP A 2 -14.12 -10.16 1.88
C TRP A 2 -15.05 -9.15 2.57
N ASP A 3 -15.76 -9.61 3.59
CA ASP A 3 -16.66 -8.84 4.43
C ASP A 3 -16.05 -8.69 5.83
N MET A 4 -16.02 -7.47 6.34
CA MET A 4 -15.38 -7.12 7.61
C MET A 4 -16.02 -7.83 8.82
N GLU A 5 -17.34 -8.03 8.79
CA GLU A 5 -18.04 -8.63 9.92
C GLU A 5 -18.08 -10.16 9.86
N LYS A 6 -18.05 -10.74 8.64
CA LYS A 6 -18.26 -12.18 8.44
C LYS A 6 -16.97 -12.96 8.26
N ASP A 7 -15.97 -12.35 7.60
CA ASP A 7 -14.77 -13.07 7.19
C ASP A 7 -13.58 -12.85 8.14
N ILE A 8 -13.68 -11.89 9.07
CA ILE A 8 -12.68 -11.69 10.12
C ILE A 8 -13.07 -12.49 11.37
N PRO A 9 -12.18 -13.32 11.89
CA PRO A 9 -12.47 -14.20 13.04
C PRO A 9 -12.36 -13.44 14.37
N TRP A 10 -13.24 -12.44 14.59
CA TRP A 10 -13.23 -11.54 15.75
C TRP A 10 -13.28 -12.27 17.11
N ASP A 11 -13.89 -13.44 17.14
CA ASP A 11 -14.03 -14.31 18.32
C ASP A 11 -12.74 -15.01 18.74
N LYS A 12 -11.69 -14.97 17.89
CA LYS A 12 -10.40 -15.61 18.15
C LYS A 12 -9.36 -14.69 18.77
N PHE A 13 -9.75 -13.49 19.19
CA PHE A 13 -8.81 -12.53 19.78
C PHE A 13 -8.19 -13.06 21.09
N ASP A 14 -6.88 -12.94 21.19
CA ASP A 14 -6.10 -13.27 22.38
C ASP A 14 -5.22 -12.09 22.81
N ALA A 15 -5.64 -11.41 23.88
CA ALA A 15 -4.93 -10.25 24.42
C ALA A 15 -3.50 -10.54 24.85
N SER A 16 -3.19 -11.79 25.22
CA SER A 16 -1.84 -12.16 25.67
C SER A 16 -0.81 -12.18 24.53
N LEU A 17 -1.28 -12.19 23.28
CA LEU A 17 -0.46 -12.25 22.07
C LEU A 17 -0.29 -10.89 21.38
N LEU A 18 -0.83 -9.81 21.96
CA LEU A 18 -0.74 -8.45 21.40
C LEU A 18 0.06 -7.53 22.31
N THR A 19 1.21 -7.07 21.84
CA THR A 19 2.04 -6.09 22.56
C THR A 19 1.61 -4.65 22.27
N ASP A 20 2.01 -3.70 23.13
CA ASP A 20 1.78 -2.27 22.90
C ASP A 20 2.47 -1.76 21.61
N GLU A 21 3.65 -2.29 21.31
CA GLU A 21 4.38 -1.95 20.09
C GLU A 21 3.61 -2.40 18.84
N GLN A 22 3.06 -3.60 18.87
CA GLN A 22 2.21 -4.11 17.80
C GLN A 22 0.93 -3.27 17.64
N ALA A 23 0.27 -2.88 18.73
CA ALA A 23 -0.90 -2.03 18.68
C ALA A 23 -0.58 -0.63 18.08
N LYS A 24 0.56 -0.03 18.43
CA LYS A 24 1.04 1.22 17.82
C LYS A 24 1.27 1.05 16.32
N THR A 25 1.85 -0.06 15.88
CA THR A 25 2.07 -0.36 14.47
C THR A 25 0.75 -0.50 13.72
N ILE A 26 -0.24 -1.17 14.30
CA ILE A 26 -1.60 -1.28 13.73
C ILE A 26 -2.22 0.10 13.56
N LYS A 27 -2.13 0.99 14.58
CA LYS A 27 -2.59 2.38 14.49
C LYS A 27 -1.92 3.11 13.33
N MET A 28 -0.60 3.02 13.21
CA MET A 28 0.14 3.68 12.14
C MET A 28 -0.22 3.16 10.75
N ASN A 29 -0.46 1.86 10.63
CA ASN A 29 -0.95 1.28 9.37
C ASN A 29 -2.34 1.81 9.03
N ALA A 30 -3.27 1.89 9.97
CA ALA A 30 -4.60 2.46 9.75
C ALA A 30 -4.54 3.91 9.25
N ILE A 31 -3.65 4.74 9.83
CA ILE A 31 -3.42 6.13 9.39
C ILE A 31 -2.82 6.16 7.99
N THR A 32 -1.86 5.30 7.69
CA THR A 32 -1.20 5.24 6.37
C THR A 32 -2.20 4.87 5.28
N GLU A 33 -3.02 3.86 5.50
CA GLU A 33 -4.07 3.41 4.56
C GLU A 33 -5.12 4.52 4.29
N TRP A 34 -5.34 5.42 5.26
CA TRP A 34 -6.25 6.55 5.07
C TRP A 34 -5.79 7.52 3.98
N SER A 35 -4.51 7.49 3.60
CA SER A 35 -3.96 8.29 2.51
C SER A 35 -4.40 7.86 1.10
N ALA A 36 -5.16 6.80 0.98
CA ALA A 36 -5.78 6.40 -0.29
C ALA A 36 -6.71 7.48 -0.86
N LEU A 37 -7.31 8.34 -0.02
CA LEU A 37 -8.14 9.46 -0.47
C LEU A 37 -7.36 10.45 -1.35
N PRO A 38 -6.28 11.11 -0.88
CA PRO A 38 -5.50 12.00 -1.74
C PRO A 38 -4.89 11.31 -2.96
N ALA A 39 -4.52 10.03 -2.87
CA ALA A 39 -4.05 9.26 -4.02
C ALA A 39 -5.17 9.09 -5.08
N THR A 40 -6.40 8.79 -4.65
CA THR A 40 -7.56 8.69 -5.55
C THR A 40 -7.85 10.02 -6.23
N GLU A 41 -7.85 11.13 -5.50
CA GLU A 41 -8.06 12.48 -6.05
C GLU A 41 -7.04 12.81 -7.13
N MET A 42 -5.77 12.51 -6.87
CA MET A 42 -4.69 12.69 -7.85
C MET A 42 -4.94 11.85 -9.12
N PHE A 43 -5.22 10.56 -8.97
CA PHE A 43 -5.45 9.68 -10.13
C PHE A 43 -6.65 10.10 -10.96
N LEU A 44 -7.75 10.46 -10.33
CA LEU A 44 -8.95 10.92 -11.04
C LEU A 44 -8.70 12.24 -11.75
N ARG A 45 -7.98 13.18 -11.15
CA ARG A 45 -7.58 14.44 -11.78
C ARG A 45 -6.71 14.19 -13.03
N ASP A 46 -5.68 13.36 -12.86
CA ASP A 46 -4.64 13.20 -13.89
C ASP A 46 -5.08 12.25 -15.03
N ASN A 47 -6.07 11.39 -14.79
CA ASN A 47 -6.58 10.40 -15.75
C ASN A 47 -8.07 10.59 -16.10
N GLN A 48 -8.61 11.78 -15.97
CA GLN A 48 -10.04 12.08 -16.17
C GLN A 48 -10.59 11.69 -17.56
N HIS A 49 -9.71 11.46 -18.53
CA HIS A 49 -10.08 11.07 -19.90
C HIS A 49 -10.12 9.54 -20.11
N ASP A 50 -9.67 8.75 -19.13
CA ASP A 50 -9.74 7.29 -19.18
C ASP A 50 -10.85 6.80 -18.22
N SER A 51 -12.05 6.59 -18.79
CA SER A 51 -13.22 6.14 -18.01
C SER A 51 -13.06 4.75 -17.42
N ASP A 52 -12.31 3.86 -18.07
CA ASP A 52 -12.00 2.52 -17.59
C ASP A 52 -11.08 2.59 -16.37
N PHE A 53 -10.03 3.42 -16.43
CA PHE A 53 -9.18 3.65 -15.27
C PHE A 53 -9.92 4.34 -14.12
N SER A 54 -10.77 5.32 -14.42
CA SER A 54 -11.60 5.99 -13.40
C SER A 54 -12.57 5.02 -12.71
N ALA A 55 -13.16 4.08 -13.46
CA ALA A 55 -14.00 3.03 -12.89
C ALA A 55 -13.19 2.08 -11.99
N PHE A 56 -11.97 1.73 -12.38
CA PHE A 56 -11.06 0.97 -11.52
C PHE A 56 -10.74 1.73 -10.22
N MET A 57 -10.47 3.02 -10.29
CA MET A 57 -10.16 3.86 -9.11
C MET A 57 -11.29 3.86 -8.09
N SER A 58 -12.55 3.81 -8.49
CA SER A 58 -13.67 3.71 -7.53
C SER A 58 -13.68 2.37 -6.77
N VAL A 59 -13.27 1.28 -7.43
CA VAL A 59 -13.15 -0.04 -6.76
C VAL A 59 -11.91 -0.07 -5.88
N TRP A 60 -10.79 0.42 -6.38
CA TRP A 60 -9.53 0.51 -5.64
C TRP A 60 -9.70 1.33 -4.36
N PHE A 61 -10.24 2.53 -4.46
CA PHE A 61 -10.48 3.40 -3.30
C PHE A 61 -11.39 2.74 -2.25
N PHE A 62 -12.45 2.05 -2.68
CA PHE A 62 -13.31 1.32 -1.76
C PHE A 62 -12.56 0.21 -1.01
N GLU A 63 -11.68 -0.52 -1.69
CA GLU A 63 -10.88 -1.59 -1.07
C GLU A 63 -9.80 -1.03 -0.14
N GLU A 64 -9.10 0.05 -0.52
CA GLU A 64 -8.13 0.75 0.32
C GLU A 64 -8.75 1.32 1.61
N GLN A 65 -9.89 2.02 1.49
CA GLN A 65 -10.60 2.52 2.67
C GLN A 65 -10.97 1.38 3.62
N LYS A 66 -11.27 0.21 3.10
CA LYS A 66 -11.60 -0.95 3.92
C LYS A 66 -10.39 -1.48 4.71
N HIS A 67 -9.17 -1.32 4.19
CA HIS A 67 -7.95 -1.64 4.92
C HIS A 67 -7.81 -0.78 6.18
N SER A 68 -7.94 0.53 6.04
CA SER A 68 -7.93 1.43 7.19
C SER A 68 -9.07 1.12 8.18
N LEU A 69 -10.28 0.94 7.68
CA LEU A 69 -11.47 0.70 8.51
C LEU A 69 -11.39 -0.59 9.32
N VAL A 70 -10.87 -1.69 8.75
CA VAL A 70 -10.74 -2.94 9.49
C VAL A 70 -9.66 -2.87 10.58
N LEU A 71 -8.56 -2.15 10.31
CA LEU A 71 -7.52 -1.90 11.32
C LEU A 71 -8.06 -1.02 12.46
N MET A 72 -8.82 0.03 12.14
CA MET A 72 -9.49 0.87 13.15
C MET A 72 -10.54 0.08 13.93
N GLU A 73 -11.30 -0.81 13.27
CA GLU A 73 -12.29 -1.66 13.96
C GLU A 73 -11.60 -2.65 14.91
N TYR A 74 -10.47 -3.25 14.48
CA TYR A 74 -9.65 -4.07 15.38
C TYR A 74 -9.23 -3.30 16.63
N LEU A 75 -8.69 -2.08 16.45
CA LEU A 75 -8.31 -1.23 17.59
C LEU A 75 -9.52 -0.86 18.44
N ARG A 76 -10.65 -0.50 17.85
CA ARG A 76 -11.87 -0.14 18.59
C ARG A 76 -12.36 -1.27 19.49
N ARG A 77 -12.26 -2.51 19.02
CA ARG A 77 -12.69 -3.68 19.78
C ARG A 77 -11.73 -4.05 20.90
N PHE A 78 -10.43 -3.93 20.66
CA PHE A 78 -9.44 -4.57 21.51
C PHE A 78 -8.44 -3.61 22.15
N ARG A 79 -8.25 -2.42 21.56
CA ARG A 79 -7.31 -1.39 22.04
C ARG A 79 -7.89 0.01 21.78
N PRO A 80 -9.03 0.34 22.40
CA PRO A 80 -9.76 1.58 22.08
C PRO A 80 -8.94 2.87 22.29
N GLU A 81 -7.97 2.85 23.19
CA GLU A 81 -7.03 3.95 23.43
C GLU A 81 -6.04 4.18 22.28
N MET A 82 -5.92 3.24 21.36
CA MET A 82 -5.04 3.31 20.19
C MET A 82 -5.79 3.66 18.88
N VAL A 83 -7.10 3.87 18.93
CA VAL A 83 -7.86 4.27 17.73
C VAL A 83 -7.33 5.62 17.23
N PRO A 84 -7.02 5.78 15.93
CA PRO A 84 -6.62 7.07 15.37
C PRO A 84 -7.66 8.17 15.64
N THR A 85 -7.20 9.36 15.97
CA THR A 85 -8.07 10.52 16.07
C THR A 85 -8.35 11.12 14.69
N GLU A 86 -9.42 11.93 14.57
CA GLU A 86 -9.71 12.66 13.33
C GLU A 86 -8.55 13.58 12.91
N GLU A 87 -7.82 14.16 13.88
CA GLU A 87 -6.65 15.00 13.61
C GLU A 87 -5.53 14.19 12.97
N GLU A 88 -5.23 12.98 13.49
CA GLU A 88 -4.22 12.07 12.95
C GLU A 88 -4.59 11.61 11.54
N LEU A 89 -5.86 11.30 11.29
CA LEU A 89 -6.36 10.92 9.95
C LEU A 89 -6.32 12.13 8.99
N HIS A 90 -6.59 13.33 9.48
CA HIS A 90 -6.55 14.55 8.68
C HIS A 90 -5.14 14.94 8.28
N ALA A 91 -4.14 14.60 9.09
CA ALA A 91 -2.73 14.88 8.80
C ALA A 91 -2.21 14.19 7.53
N VAL A 92 -2.85 13.12 7.07
CA VAL A 92 -2.49 12.42 5.82
C VAL A 92 -3.36 12.81 4.62
N ARG A 93 -4.24 13.80 4.79
CA ARG A 93 -5.04 14.42 3.70
C ARG A 93 -4.26 15.57 3.07
N PHE A 94 -3.28 15.26 2.28
CA PHE A 94 -2.48 16.23 1.56
C PHE A 94 -2.83 16.21 0.07
N GLN A 95 -2.44 17.25 -0.67
CA GLN A 95 -2.59 17.28 -2.11
C GLN A 95 -1.30 16.84 -2.77
N PHE A 96 -1.39 15.92 -3.72
CA PHE A 96 -0.28 15.58 -4.59
C PHE A 96 -0.10 16.66 -5.65
N ASP A 97 1.15 17.07 -5.86
CA ASP A 97 1.49 17.89 -7.02
C ASP A 97 1.17 17.14 -8.32
N PRO A 98 0.79 17.86 -9.40
CA PRO A 98 0.63 17.25 -10.70
C PRO A 98 1.91 16.55 -11.15
N ALA A 99 1.76 15.31 -11.59
CA ALA A 99 2.88 14.49 -12.09
C ALA A 99 2.50 13.78 -13.39
N PRO A 100 3.47 13.38 -14.24
CA PRO A 100 3.18 12.64 -15.45
C PRO A 100 2.41 11.35 -15.14
N PRO A 101 1.21 11.11 -15.73
CA PRO A 101 0.36 9.97 -15.37
C PRO A 101 1.02 8.61 -15.50
N LEU A 102 1.91 8.42 -16.50
CA LEU A 102 2.64 7.16 -16.67
C LEU A 102 3.67 6.93 -15.55
N GLU A 103 4.34 7.98 -15.09
CA GLU A 103 5.28 7.87 -13.97
C GLU A 103 4.53 7.54 -12.68
N THR A 104 3.39 8.19 -12.45
CA THR A 104 2.53 7.94 -11.30
C THR A 104 1.98 6.51 -11.30
N LEU A 105 1.56 6.01 -12.47
CA LEU A 105 1.07 4.64 -12.63
C LEU A 105 2.14 3.61 -12.22
N MET A 106 3.39 3.79 -12.68
CA MET A 106 4.51 2.92 -12.30
C MET A 106 4.86 3.02 -10.82
N LEU A 107 4.83 4.25 -10.26
CA LEU A 107 5.14 4.48 -8.85
C LEU A 107 4.15 3.72 -7.94
N HIS A 108 2.86 3.79 -8.24
CA HIS A 108 1.83 3.09 -7.47
C HIS A 108 1.89 1.58 -7.67
N PHE A 109 2.14 1.11 -8.89
CA PHE A 109 2.42 -0.32 -9.10
C PHE A 109 3.54 -0.83 -8.18
N CYS A 110 4.65 -0.11 -8.09
CA CYS A 110 5.74 -0.45 -7.15
C CYS A 110 5.28 -0.37 -5.70
N GLY A 111 4.41 0.58 -5.36
CA GLY A 111 3.80 0.73 -4.04
C GLY A 111 3.01 -0.51 -3.63
N GLU A 112 2.07 -0.95 -4.46
CA GLU A 112 1.23 -2.12 -4.22
C GLU A 112 2.05 -3.40 -3.99
N ILE A 113 3.08 -3.61 -4.81
CA ILE A 113 3.96 -4.78 -4.65
C ILE A 113 4.73 -4.73 -3.33
N ARG A 114 5.19 -3.54 -2.94
CA ARG A 114 5.85 -3.36 -1.63
C ARG A 114 4.88 -3.59 -0.49
N LEU A 115 3.67 -3.04 -0.55
CA LEU A 115 2.64 -3.20 0.48
C LEU A 115 2.21 -4.65 0.59
N ASN A 116 2.02 -5.36 -0.51
CA ASN A 116 1.77 -6.81 -0.49
C ASN A 116 2.84 -7.54 0.34
N HIS A 117 4.12 -7.27 0.07
CA HIS A 117 5.22 -7.89 0.81
C HIS A 117 5.21 -7.47 2.29
N TRP A 118 4.99 -6.19 2.57
CA TRP A 118 5.00 -5.66 3.94
C TRP A 118 3.89 -6.26 4.79
N TYR A 119 2.68 -6.36 4.27
CA TYR A 119 1.57 -6.97 4.99
C TYR A 119 1.75 -8.47 5.20
N ARG A 120 2.47 -9.16 4.33
CA ARG A 120 2.91 -10.54 4.59
C ARG A 120 3.90 -10.59 5.75
N CYS A 121 4.90 -9.73 5.78
CA CYS A 121 5.82 -9.62 6.91
C CYS A 121 5.09 -9.25 8.21
N ALA A 122 4.10 -8.35 8.14
CA ALA A 122 3.29 -8.00 9.30
C ALA A 122 2.49 -9.20 9.82
N ALA A 123 1.87 -9.96 8.93
CA ALA A 123 1.16 -11.18 9.31
C ALA A 123 2.08 -12.22 9.97
N ASP A 124 3.33 -12.33 9.50
CA ASP A 124 4.33 -13.22 10.09
C ASP A 124 4.86 -12.73 11.46
N TRP A 125 4.91 -11.41 11.64
CA TRP A 125 5.35 -10.80 12.90
C TRP A 125 4.29 -10.88 14.01
N HIS A 126 3.02 -10.87 13.63
CA HIS A 126 1.92 -11.00 14.57
C HIS A 126 1.57 -12.47 14.83
N THR A 127 1.50 -12.85 16.10
CA THR A 127 1.02 -14.17 16.52
C THR A 127 -0.45 -14.15 16.95
N GLU A 128 -1.02 -12.95 17.20
CA GLU A 128 -2.42 -12.77 17.52
C GLU A 128 -3.28 -13.09 16.28
N PRO A 129 -4.22 -14.07 16.37
CA PRO A 129 -4.82 -14.67 15.18
C PRO A 129 -5.74 -13.72 14.37
N VAL A 130 -6.40 -12.76 15.02
CA VAL A 130 -7.29 -11.84 14.33
C VAL A 130 -6.51 -10.87 13.47
N ILE A 131 -5.51 -10.18 14.05
CA ILE A 131 -4.70 -9.21 13.30
C ILE A 131 -3.85 -9.88 12.23
N LYS A 132 -3.33 -11.07 12.51
CA LYS A 132 -2.63 -11.88 11.51
C LYS A 132 -3.53 -12.13 10.29
N HIS A 133 -4.76 -12.58 10.52
CA HIS A 133 -5.72 -12.83 9.44
C HIS A 133 -6.07 -11.55 8.67
N ILE A 134 -6.21 -10.41 9.36
CA ILE A 134 -6.44 -9.10 8.73
C ILE A 134 -5.29 -8.77 7.77
N TYR A 135 -4.03 -8.85 8.22
CA TYR A 135 -2.87 -8.56 7.38
C TYR A 135 -2.71 -9.52 6.19
N GLU A 136 -2.98 -10.81 6.38
CA GLU A 136 -3.03 -11.76 5.26
C GLU A 136 -4.10 -11.40 4.24
N THR A 137 -5.21 -10.85 4.69
CA THR A 137 -6.34 -10.46 3.84
C THR A 137 -6.02 -9.18 3.07
N ILE A 138 -5.48 -8.16 3.74
CA ILE A 138 -5.00 -6.92 3.11
C ILE A 138 -3.93 -7.27 2.07
N SER A 139 -2.95 -8.09 2.41
CA SER A 139 -1.88 -8.45 1.48
C SER A 139 -2.38 -9.08 0.17
N ARG A 140 -3.47 -9.87 0.23
CA ARG A 140 -4.10 -10.43 -0.98
C ARG A 140 -4.78 -9.34 -1.83
N ASP A 141 -5.34 -8.30 -1.20
CA ASP A 141 -5.90 -7.17 -1.91
C ASP A 141 -4.80 -6.39 -2.63
N GLU A 142 -3.68 -6.09 -1.96
CA GLU A 142 -2.53 -5.42 -2.58
C GLU A 142 -1.98 -6.17 -3.80
N ALA A 143 -1.93 -7.50 -3.72
CA ALA A 143 -1.53 -8.32 -4.89
C ALA A 143 -2.52 -8.17 -6.06
N ARG A 144 -3.83 -8.03 -5.80
CA ARG A 144 -4.83 -7.79 -6.85
C ARG A 144 -4.73 -6.39 -7.42
N HIS A 145 -4.48 -5.37 -6.56
CA HIS A 145 -4.26 -3.99 -6.97
C HIS A 145 -3.03 -3.89 -7.87
N GLY A 146 -1.90 -4.48 -7.45
CA GLY A 146 -0.69 -4.55 -8.27
C GLY A 146 -0.95 -5.21 -9.62
N GLY A 147 -1.71 -6.32 -9.66
CA GLY A 147 -2.14 -6.97 -10.90
C GLY A 147 -3.02 -6.09 -11.78
N ALA A 148 -3.85 -5.22 -11.20
CA ALA A 148 -4.66 -4.26 -11.95
C ALA A 148 -3.78 -3.13 -12.53
N TYR A 149 -2.90 -2.53 -11.74
CA TYR A 149 -1.95 -1.53 -12.23
C TYR A 149 -1.07 -2.09 -13.36
N LEU A 150 -0.60 -3.33 -13.25
CA LEU A 150 0.16 -3.98 -14.32
C LEU A 150 -0.65 -4.09 -15.63
N ARG A 151 -1.96 -4.35 -15.57
CA ARG A 151 -2.81 -4.35 -16.78
C ARG A 151 -2.88 -2.97 -17.43
N TYR A 152 -3.00 -1.90 -16.64
CA TYR A 152 -2.98 -0.53 -17.16
C TYR A 152 -1.61 -0.14 -17.72
N MET A 153 -0.52 -0.58 -17.10
CA MET A 153 0.83 -0.40 -17.65
C MET A 153 0.97 -1.11 -19.02
N LYS A 154 0.47 -2.34 -19.16
CA LYS A 154 0.45 -3.05 -20.44
C LYS A 154 -0.40 -2.32 -21.50
N LYS A 155 -1.58 -1.80 -21.11
CA LYS A 155 -2.42 -0.96 -21.98
C LYS A 155 -1.64 0.29 -22.42
N ALA A 156 -0.94 0.95 -21.52
CA ALA A 156 -0.11 2.12 -21.83
C ALA A 156 1.05 1.79 -22.77
N LEU A 157 1.75 0.68 -22.57
CA LEU A 157 2.83 0.21 -23.46
C LEU A 157 2.31 -0.04 -24.89
N ASN A 158 1.12 -0.65 -25.01
CA ASN A 158 0.50 -0.89 -26.31
C ASN A 158 0.08 0.41 -27.02
N ASN A 159 -0.36 1.42 -26.26
CA ASN A 159 -0.89 2.67 -26.84
C ASN A 159 0.19 3.74 -27.06
N CYS A 160 1.19 3.81 -26.17
CA CYS A 160 2.19 4.87 -26.13
C CYS A 160 3.63 4.38 -26.36
N GLY A 161 3.85 3.06 -26.52
CA GLY A 161 5.12 2.46 -26.90
C GLY A 161 6.34 2.95 -26.11
N ASP A 162 7.28 3.59 -26.80
CA ASP A 162 8.53 4.04 -26.21
C ASP A 162 8.36 5.12 -25.14
N VAL A 163 7.32 5.95 -25.22
CA VAL A 163 7.04 6.98 -24.21
C VAL A 163 6.68 6.31 -22.87
N ALA A 164 5.81 5.29 -22.91
CA ALA A 164 5.45 4.54 -21.71
C ALA A 164 6.65 3.75 -21.17
N ARG A 165 7.44 3.13 -22.06
CA ARG A 165 8.66 2.39 -21.68
C ARG A 165 9.67 3.28 -20.97
N ALA A 166 9.93 4.48 -21.49
CA ALA A 166 10.85 5.43 -20.89
C ALA A 166 10.38 5.91 -19.51
N ALA A 167 9.08 6.22 -19.36
CA ALA A 167 8.51 6.63 -18.09
C ALA A 167 8.59 5.51 -17.03
N PHE A 168 8.25 4.28 -17.40
CA PHE A 168 8.30 3.13 -16.50
C PHE A 168 9.74 2.78 -16.11
N ALA A 169 10.68 2.78 -17.05
CA ALA A 169 12.09 2.56 -16.78
C ALA A 169 12.67 3.60 -15.81
N LYS A 170 12.34 4.89 -16.04
CA LYS A 170 12.76 5.99 -15.15
C LYS A 170 12.36 5.73 -13.70
N ILE A 171 11.09 5.41 -13.46
CA ILE A 171 10.57 5.17 -12.11
C ILE A 171 11.08 3.84 -11.57
N GLY A 172 11.13 2.78 -12.37
CA GLY A 172 11.67 1.48 -11.96
C GLY A 172 13.12 1.58 -11.47
N VAL A 173 13.99 2.23 -12.23
CA VAL A 173 15.39 2.50 -11.84
C VAL A 173 15.45 3.33 -10.55
N LEU A 174 14.62 4.38 -10.46
CA LEU A 174 14.57 5.22 -9.26
C LEU A 174 14.16 4.42 -8.03
N MET A 175 13.15 3.56 -8.15
CA MET A 175 12.65 2.73 -7.04
C MET A 175 13.63 1.62 -6.66
N ALA A 176 14.33 1.02 -7.62
CA ALA A 176 15.33 -0.01 -7.40
C ALA A 176 16.68 0.55 -6.87
N SER A 177 16.96 1.83 -7.15
CA SER A 177 18.23 2.45 -6.73
C SER A 177 18.43 2.41 -5.21
N ALA A 178 19.62 1.94 -4.78
CA ALA A 178 20.04 1.97 -3.38
C ALA A 178 20.21 3.40 -2.82
N ARG A 179 20.36 4.40 -3.68
CA ARG A 179 20.47 5.82 -3.28
C ARG A 179 19.10 6.38 -2.90
N ARG A 180 18.66 6.08 -1.69
CA ARG A 180 17.35 6.48 -1.16
C ARG A 180 17.16 7.98 -0.94
N THR A 181 18.25 8.77 -0.92
CA THR A 181 18.21 10.21 -0.62
C THR A 181 17.63 11.09 -1.74
N GLU A 182 17.57 10.59 -2.96
CA GLU A 182 17.09 11.34 -4.14
C GLU A 182 15.70 10.88 -4.63
N LYS A 183 15.05 9.95 -3.91
CA LYS A 183 13.74 9.46 -4.32
C LYS A 183 12.68 10.54 -4.08
N PRO A 184 11.78 10.79 -5.04
CA PRO A 184 10.55 11.50 -4.74
C PRO A 184 9.84 10.70 -3.65
N LEU A 185 9.82 11.26 -2.45
CA LEU A 185 9.15 10.62 -1.33
C LEU A 185 7.65 10.75 -1.59
N HIS A 186 6.98 9.61 -1.75
CA HIS A 186 5.54 9.59 -1.52
C HIS A 186 5.30 10.25 -0.16
N PRO A 187 4.40 11.22 -0.02
CA PRO A 187 4.20 11.92 1.26
C PRO A 187 3.98 10.98 2.44
N THR A 188 3.35 9.82 2.21
CA THR A 188 3.23 8.75 3.21
C THR A 188 4.55 8.10 3.59
N ASN A 189 5.61 8.21 2.79
CA ASN A 189 6.91 7.64 3.14
C ASN A 189 7.54 8.24 4.41
N LEU A 190 7.21 9.47 4.76
CA LEU A 190 7.64 10.05 6.03
C LEU A 190 6.97 9.32 7.21
N HIS A 191 5.70 8.98 7.09
CA HIS A 191 4.95 8.21 8.09
C HIS A 191 5.33 6.72 8.06
N VAL A 192 5.43 6.13 6.87
CA VAL A 192 5.77 4.72 6.63
C VAL A 192 7.20 4.38 7.08
N ASN A 193 8.18 5.25 6.84
CA ASN A 193 9.57 4.97 7.21
C ASN A 193 9.86 5.12 8.70
N GLN A 194 8.99 5.79 9.46
CA GLN A 194 9.21 6.02 10.89
C GLN A 194 8.53 4.99 11.79
N ALA A 195 7.53 4.26 11.29
CA ALA A 195 6.60 3.61 12.19
C ALA A 195 6.02 2.26 11.75
N LEU A 196 6.24 1.81 10.50
CA LEU A 196 5.51 0.61 10.04
C LEU A 196 5.95 -0.67 10.72
N PHE A 197 7.23 -0.77 11.09
CA PHE A 197 7.75 -1.94 11.81
C PHE A 197 9.04 -1.57 12.56
N PRO A 198 9.36 -2.21 13.67
CA PRO A 198 10.68 -2.11 14.26
C PRO A 198 11.73 -2.42 13.20
N ARG A 199 12.65 -1.49 12.99
CA ARG A 199 13.67 -1.58 11.92
C ARG A 199 14.41 -2.92 11.92
N ASP A 200 14.62 -3.51 13.11
CA ASP A 200 15.39 -4.72 13.27
C ASP A 200 14.65 -5.99 12.81
N THR A 201 13.31 -5.96 12.81
CA THR A 201 12.50 -7.14 12.46
C THR A 201 12.18 -7.22 10.97
N VAL A 202 12.07 -6.07 10.30
CA VAL A 202 11.60 -5.99 8.91
C VAL A 202 12.74 -5.74 7.90
N GLN A 203 13.80 -5.03 8.29
CA GLN A 203 14.93 -4.81 7.39
C GLN A 203 15.64 -6.11 6.99
N SER A 204 15.65 -7.12 7.88
CA SER A 204 16.18 -8.44 7.56
C SER A 204 15.27 -9.30 6.69
N ARG A 205 14.01 -8.87 6.45
CA ARG A 205 13.00 -9.60 5.68
C ARG A 205 12.50 -8.83 4.45
N LEU A 206 12.90 -7.58 4.28
CA LEU A 206 12.62 -6.87 3.04
C LEU A 206 13.35 -7.58 1.90
N PRO A 207 12.71 -7.76 0.74
CA PRO A 207 13.43 -8.26 -0.43
C PRO A 207 14.65 -7.38 -0.65
N ASP A 208 15.76 -8.03 -0.91
CA ASP A 208 16.95 -7.41 -1.44
C ASP A 208 16.56 -6.46 -2.60
N PRO A 209 17.12 -5.25 -2.68
CA PRO A 209 16.93 -4.38 -3.85
C PRO A 209 17.12 -5.12 -5.19
N GLU A 210 18.06 -6.05 -5.27
CA GLU A 210 18.26 -6.92 -6.43
C GLU A 210 17.07 -7.85 -6.71
N TRP A 211 16.30 -8.26 -5.70
CA TRP A 211 15.08 -9.02 -5.93
C TRP A 211 14.02 -8.17 -6.64
N LEU A 212 13.84 -6.93 -6.22
CA LEU A 212 12.90 -6.01 -6.87
C LEU A 212 13.32 -5.72 -8.32
N GLU A 213 14.62 -5.54 -8.58
CA GLU A 213 15.16 -5.38 -9.93
C GLU A 213 14.90 -6.62 -10.78
N ARG A 214 15.22 -7.80 -10.28
CA ARG A 214 14.95 -9.08 -10.99
C ARG A 214 13.46 -9.27 -11.25
N TRP A 215 12.63 -9.00 -10.25
CA TRP A 215 11.18 -9.14 -10.38
C TRP A 215 10.60 -8.15 -11.39
N LEU A 216 11.03 -6.88 -11.35
CA LEU A 216 10.65 -5.87 -12.35
C LEU A 216 11.13 -6.26 -13.74
N ASP A 217 12.36 -6.73 -13.88
CA ASP A 217 12.92 -7.25 -15.13
C ASP A 217 12.08 -8.40 -15.69
N GLU A 218 11.68 -9.35 -14.85
CA GLU A 218 10.83 -10.49 -15.24
C GLU A 218 9.43 -10.03 -15.66
N GLN A 219 8.84 -9.02 -15.01
CA GLN A 219 7.51 -8.52 -15.34
C GLN A 219 7.49 -7.56 -16.55
N ILE A 220 8.60 -6.87 -16.82
CA ILE A 220 8.72 -5.87 -17.89
C ILE A 220 9.35 -6.47 -19.17
N ARG A 221 10.00 -7.62 -19.09
CA ARG A 221 10.45 -8.36 -20.28
C ARG A 221 9.24 -8.92 -21.03
N PHE A 222 8.90 -8.24 -22.10
CA PHE A 222 7.97 -8.67 -23.14
C PHE A 222 8.72 -9.09 -24.39
#